data_a3f4c65c0b9e1fd8f15f384309504de6
#
_entry.id   a3f4c65c0b9e1fd8f15f384309504de6
#
_cell.length_a   1.000
_cell.length_b   1.000
_cell.length_c   1.000
_cell.angle_alpha   90.00
_cell.angle_beta   90.00
_cell.angle_gamma   90.00
#
_symmetry.space_group_name_H-M   'P 1'
#
loop_
_entity.id
_entity.type
_entity.pdbx_description
1 polymer ?
#
loop_
_entity_poly.entity_id
_entity_poly.type
_entity_poly.pdbx_seq_one_letter_code
_entity_poly.pdbx_strand_id
1 'polypeptide(L)'
;MKVLFVTTEMDDFVRVGGLAAVSAALPRALRPWSDVRIMLPGYRDVVEQFTHIEIVGQCAALAEMPACTLGRASTKDGLPVYVLLCPELYDRPGNPYGDESGRDWPDNDIRFGRFASAAAELAAGTLDKNWAADLVHANDWQAALTPAYLAWRQLRIPSILTIHNLAYQGLFPKDSLRRIGAPDSSFHIDGLEFYDKLSFLKGGLVYASHLTTVSATYAKEITTAELGCGLEGLLRVRSAAHQLTGILNGIDESWDPRHCAQLAQPFGAGDWKGKQANADYVRRQFGLAVSRGPIFGLVARLVHQKGVDLVLSAADEIIRDGGQIVVTGSGEPAIEDALVAAHRRVLDRGLAAAGHDDLSAVPDDFVGGRQHEVDALLMHEPRD
;
A
#
# COMPACT_ATOMS: atom_id res chain seq x y z
N MET A 1 -13.54 -14.86 -19.19
CA MET A 1 -12.36 -15.34 -18.43
C MET A 1 -12.63 -15.17 -16.95
N LYS A 2 -12.30 -16.17 -16.12
CA LYS A 2 -12.44 -16.13 -14.66
C LYS A 2 -11.09 -15.72 -14.04
N VAL A 3 -11.06 -14.61 -13.32
CA VAL A 3 -9.84 -14.06 -12.72
C VAL A 3 -9.94 -14.09 -11.21
N LEU A 4 -8.98 -14.74 -10.54
CA LEU A 4 -8.80 -14.63 -9.11
C LEU A 4 -7.80 -13.50 -8.81
N PHE A 5 -8.29 -12.40 -8.26
CA PHE A 5 -7.49 -11.25 -7.85
C PHE A 5 -7.12 -11.41 -6.37
N VAL A 6 -5.85 -11.70 -6.09
CA VAL A 6 -5.34 -12.03 -4.75
C VAL A 6 -4.63 -10.80 -4.18
N THR A 7 -5.14 -10.26 -3.08
CA THR A 7 -4.64 -9.03 -2.46
C THR A 7 -4.84 -9.04 -0.95
N THR A 8 -4.08 -8.23 -0.23
CA THR A 8 -4.19 -8.10 1.23
C THR A 8 -4.80 -6.79 1.68
N GLU A 9 -5.05 -5.88 0.74
CA GLU A 9 -5.68 -4.58 0.99
C GLU A 9 -6.77 -4.33 -0.04
N MET A 10 -7.82 -3.61 0.37
CA MET A 10 -8.86 -3.07 -0.50
C MET A 10 -9.51 -1.88 0.22
N ASP A 11 -9.63 -0.74 -0.44
CA ASP A 11 -10.16 0.51 0.16
C ASP A 11 -11.56 0.36 0.76
N ASP A 12 -12.32 -0.63 0.31
CA ASP A 12 -13.63 -0.93 0.88
C ASP A 12 -13.56 -1.41 2.34
N PHE A 13 -12.42 -1.95 2.77
CA PHE A 13 -12.29 -2.67 4.05
C PHE A 13 -11.05 -2.26 4.84
N VAL A 14 -9.87 -2.32 4.21
CA VAL A 14 -8.59 -2.09 4.88
C VAL A 14 -7.61 -1.39 3.95
N ARG A 15 -6.99 -0.33 4.46
CA ARG A 15 -6.04 0.48 3.71
C ARG A 15 -4.77 0.73 4.49
N VAL A 16 -3.63 0.39 3.90
CA VAL A 16 -2.30 0.75 4.40
C VAL A 16 -1.55 1.60 3.36
N GLY A 17 -1.76 1.31 2.08
CA GLY A 17 -1.05 1.99 1.00
C GLY A 17 -1.85 2.13 -0.30
N GLY A 18 -1.15 2.42 -1.39
CA GLY A 18 -1.75 2.56 -2.72
C GLY A 18 -2.33 1.26 -3.29
N LEU A 19 -1.92 0.10 -2.75
CA LEU A 19 -2.45 -1.20 -3.13
C LEU A 19 -3.96 -1.27 -2.90
N ALA A 20 -4.46 -0.72 -1.79
CA ALA A 20 -5.87 -0.74 -1.43
C ALA A 20 -6.75 -0.07 -2.51
N ALA A 21 -6.35 1.11 -2.99
CA ALA A 21 -7.08 1.84 -4.03
C ALA A 21 -7.11 1.07 -5.36
N VAL A 22 -5.98 0.49 -5.78
CA VAL A 22 -5.91 -0.33 -6.99
C VAL A 22 -6.76 -1.59 -6.84
N SER A 23 -6.72 -2.24 -5.68
CA SER A 23 -7.50 -3.46 -5.40
C SER A 23 -9.00 -3.21 -5.35
N ALA A 24 -9.42 -2.00 -5.02
CA ALA A 24 -10.81 -1.59 -5.09
C ALA A 24 -11.26 -1.26 -6.53
N ALA A 25 -10.42 -0.56 -7.29
CA ALA A 25 -10.79 -0.01 -8.60
C ALA A 25 -10.59 -1.01 -9.76
N LEU A 26 -9.43 -1.68 -9.85
CA LEU A 26 -9.08 -2.52 -10.99
C LEU A 26 -10.04 -3.73 -11.19
N PRO A 27 -10.41 -4.50 -10.14
CA PRO A 27 -11.38 -5.57 -10.30
C PRO A 27 -12.72 -5.08 -10.85
N ARG A 28 -13.20 -3.93 -10.37
CA ARG A 28 -14.43 -3.30 -10.86
C ARG A 28 -14.33 -2.92 -12.33
N ALA A 29 -13.22 -2.31 -12.72
CA ALA A 29 -12.97 -1.92 -14.10
C ALA A 29 -12.89 -3.13 -15.05
N LEU A 30 -12.49 -4.30 -14.58
CA LEU A 30 -12.38 -5.53 -15.36
C LEU A 30 -13.70 -6.32 -15.47
N ARG A 31 -14.68 -6.09 -14.59
CA ARG A 31 -15.97 -6.82 -14.57
C ARG A 31 -16.72 -6.86 -15.91
N PRO A 32 -16.74 -5.80 -16.74
CA PRO A 32 -17.43 -5.86 -18.03
C PRO A 32 -16.90 -6.93 -18.98
N TRP A 33 -15.65 -7.38 -18.77
CA TRP A 33 -14.97 -8.32 -19.67
C TRP A 33 -14.64 -9.67 -19.04
N SER A 34 -14.73 -9.78 -17.70
CA SER A 34 -14.26 -10.98 -16.97
C SER A 34 -15.04 -11.20 -15.68
N ASP A 35 -15.23 -12.46 -15.30
CA ASP A 35 -15.69 -12.84 -13.94
C ASP A 35 -14.49 -12.67 -12.98
N VAL A 36 -14.33 -11.46 -12.43
CA VAL A 36 -13.27 -11.15 -11.48
C VAL A 36 -13.80 -11.36 -10.07
N ARG A 37 -13.08 -12.17 -9.29
CA ARG A 37 -13.34 -12.37 -7.87
C ARG A 37 -12.10 -12.04 -7.05
N ILE A 38 -12.30 -11.31 -5.96
CA ILE A 38 -11.20 -10.91 -5.07
C ILE A 38 -11.03 -11.96 -3.99
N MET A 39 -9.79 -12.18 -3.55
CA MET A 39 -9.49 -12.92 -2.33
C MET A 39 -8.72 -12.04 -1.35
N LEU A 40 -9.20 -11.97 -0.11
CA LEU A 40 -8.63 -11.21 1.01
C LEU A 40 -8.42 -12.12 2.22
N PRO A 41 -7.41 -11.84 3.09
CA PRO A 41 -7.37 -12.41 4.42
C PRO A 41 -8.57 -11.91 5.25
N GLY A 42 -9.05 -12.76 6.16
CA GLY A 42 -10.16 -12.44 7.06
C GLY A 42 -9.71 -11.58 8.24
N TYR A 43 -9.16 -10.41 7.97
CA TYR A 43 -8.90 -9.42 9.01
C TYR A 43 -10.20 -9.00 9.68
N ARG A 44 -10.14 -8.56 10.95
CA ARG A 44 -11.31 -8.10 11.69
C ARG A 44 -12.13 -7.10 10.88
N ASP A 45 -11.49 -6.06 10.37
CA ASP A 45 -12.14 -4.99 9.59
C ASP A 45 -12.82 -5.52 8.32
N VAL A 46 -12.29 -6.58 7.70
CA VAL A 46 -12.90 -7.22 6.53
C VAL A 46 -14.13 -8.02 6.93
N VAL A 47 -14.02 -8.83 7.98
CA VAL A 47 -15.11 -9.73 8.41
C VAL A 47 -16.31 -8.94 8.94
N GLU A 48 -16.07 -7.87 9.69
CA GLU A 48 -17.12 -7.03 10.29
C GLU A 48 -17.95 -6.25 9.25
N GLN A 49 -17.43 -6.06 8.03
CA GLN A 49 -18.18 -5.39 6.96
C GLN A 49 -19.28 -6.25 6.34
N PHE A 50 -19.24 -7.56 6.55
CA PHE A 50 -20.20 -8.48 5.96
C PHE A 50 -21.22 -8.96 6.99
N THR A 51 -22.49 -8.76 6.69
CA THR A 51 -23.60 -9.31 7.52
C THR A 51 -23.72 -10.83 7.39
N HIS A 52 -23.25 -11.39 6.28
CA HIS A 52 -23.25 -12.82 6.01
C HIS A 52 -22.06 -13.20 5.14
N ILE A 53 -21.36 -14.26 5.54
CA ILE A 53 -20.29 -14.89 4.78
C ILE A 53 -20.68 -16.37 4.59
N GLU A 54 -20.91 -16.77 3.35
CA GLU A 54 -21.20 -18.15 2.98
C GLU A 54 -19.92 -18.99 3.02
N ILE A 55 -19.87 -20.06 3.78
CA ILE A 55 -18.73 -20.97 3.79
C ILE A 55 -18.76 -21.83 2.54
N VAL A 56 -17.69 -21.77 1.72
CA VAL A 56 -17.59 -22.49 0.45
C VAL A 56 -16.52 -23.56 0.42
N GLY A 57 -15.58 -23.55 1.37
CA GLY A 57 -14.53 -24.57 1.43
C GLY A 57 -13.73 -24.56 2.72
N GLN A 58 -12.90 -25.59 2.88
CA GLN A 58 -11.98 -25.73 3.99
C GLN A 58 -10.59 -26.06 3.46
N CYS A 59 -9.59 -25.34 3.92
CA CYS A 59 -8.19 -25.62 3.65
C CYS A 59 -7.63 -26.47 4.79
N ALA A 60 -7.09 -27.63 4.47
CA ALA A 60 -6.39 -28.46 5.46
C ALA A 60 -5.12 -27.75 5.96
N ALA A 61 -4.69 -28.08 7.16
CA ALA A 61 -3.37 -27.67 7.65
C ALA A 61 -2.26 -28.16 6.71
N LEU A 62 -1.23 -27.32 6.53
CA LEU A 62 -0.06 -27.65 5.72
C LEU A 62 1.20 -27.15 6.44
N ALA A 63 2.10 -28.08 6.79
CA ALA A 63 3.28 -27.79 7.60
C ALA A 63 2.89 -27.08 8.93
N GLU A 64 3.41 -25.86 9.20
CA GLU A 64 3.03 -25.09 10.37
C GLU A 64 1.85 -24.12 10.10
N MET A 65 1.34 -24.09 8.87
CA MET A 65 0.18 -23.29 8.52
C MET A 65 -1.11 -24.01 8.97
N PRO A 66 -1.96 -23.35 9.79
CA PRO A 66 -3.16 -23.96 10.33
C PRO A 66 -4.21 -24.25 9.27
N ALA A 67 -5.15 -25.13 9.59
CA ALA A 67 -6.38 -25.30 8.83
C ALA A 67 -7.19 -24.01 8.87
N CYS A 68 -7.87 -23.69 7.79
CA CYS A 68 -8.70 -22.49 7.70
C CYS A 68 -9.93 -22.72 6.83
N THR A 69 -10.85 -21.76 6.87
CA THR A 69 -12.12 -21.83 6.16
C THR A 69 -12.14 -20.72 5.10
N LEU A 70 -12.64 -21.03 3.91
CA LEU A 70 -12.89 -20.04 2.88
C LEU A 70 -14.37 -19.64 2.90
N GLY A 71 -14.59 -18.36 3.12
CA GLY A 71 -15.89 -17.72 3.01
C GLY A 71 -16.06 -17.00 1.67
N ARG A 72 -17.29 -16.82 1.25
CA ARG A 72 -17.67 -16.00 0.09
C ARG A 72 -18.70 -14.96 0.51
N ALA A 73 -18.49 -13.72 0.10
CA ALA A 73 -19.38 -12.59 0.29
C ALA A 73 -19.41 -11.73 -0.97
N SER A 74 -20.09 -10.59 -0.92
CA SER A 74 -20.07 -9.59 -2.00
C SER A 74 -20.04 -8.19 -1.41
N THR A 75 -19.33 -7.29 -2.08
CA THR A 75 -19.39 -5.86 -1.78
C THR A 75 -20.81 -5.30 -2.04
N LYS A 76 -21.08 -4.07 -1.61
CA LYS A 76 -22.36 -3.40 -1.81
C LYS A 76 -22.77 -3.29 -3.29
N ASP A 77 -21.80 -3.18 -4.18
CA ASP A 77 -21.99 -3.14 -5.64
C ASP A 77 -21.96 -4.53 -6.31
N GLY A 78 -21.93 -5.60 -5.49
CA GLY A 78 -22.04 -6.97 -5.95
C GLY A 78 -20.73 -7.55 -6.52
N LEU A 79 -19.56 -7.02 -6.19
CA LEU A 79 -18.29 -7.64 -6.53
C LEU A 79 -18.04 -8.84 -5.60
N PRO A 80 -17.82 -10.07 -6.15
CA PRO A 80 -17.59 -11.24 -5.31
C PRO A 80 -16.25 -11.18 -4.58
N VAL A 81 -16.28 -11.48 -3.28
CA VAL A 81 -15.10 -11.49 -2.41
C VAL A 81 -15.01 -12.83 -1.69
N TYR A 82 -13.87 -13.48 -1.81
CA TYR A 82 -13.48 -14.60 -0.97
C TYR A 82 -12.71 -14.10 0.24
N VAL A 83 -13.05 -14.56 1.42
CA VAL A 83 -12.42 -14.18 2.68
C VAL A 83 -11.82 -15.43 3.31
N LEU A 84 -10.49 -15.44 3.51
CA LEU A 84 -9.79 -16.54 4.16
C LEU A 84 -9.93 -16.39 5.68
N LEU A 85 -10.86 -17.13 6.27
CA LEU A 85 -11.17 -17.10 7.69
C LEU A 85 -10.20 -17.99 8.48
N CYS A 86 -9.29 -17.36 9.19
CA CYS A 86 -8.35 -17.97 10.11
C CYS A 86 -8.06 -16.99 11.26
N PRO A 87 -8.93 -16.93 12.30
CA PRO A 87 -8.85 -15.90 13.35
C PRO A 87 -7.48 -15.85 14.01
N GLU A 88 -6.84 -16.99 14.27
CA GLU A 88 -5.50 -17.05 14.88
C GLU A 88 -4.42 -16.34 14.05
N LEU A 89 -4.60 -16.21 12.71
CA LEU A 89 -3.67 -15.54 11.83
C LEU A 89 -4.08 -14.08 11.54
N TYR A 90 -5.39 -13.80 11.44
CA TYR A 90 -5.85 -12.54 10.86
C TYR A 90 -6.72 -11.68 11.77
N ASP A 91 -7.36 -12.24 12.83
CA ASP A 91 -8.12 -11.45 13.80
C ASP A 91 -7.20 -10.93 14.89
N ARG A 92 -6.44 -9.89 14.57
CA ARG A 92 -5.43 -9.28 15.44
C ARG A 92 -5.55 -7.76 15.42
N PRO A 93 -5.21 -7.08 16.54
CA PRO A 93 -5.13 -5.62 16.57
C PRO A 93 -3.94 -5.11 15.74
N GLY A 94 -3.99 -3.85 15.33
CA GLY A 94 -2.95 -3.24 14.50
C GLY A 94 -3.33 -3.19 13.02
N ASN A 95 -2.35 -3.28 12.12
CA ASN A 95 -2.60 -3.27 10.69
C ASN A 95 -2.36 -4.67 10.06
N PRO A 96 -2.65 -4.87 8.77
CA PRO A 96 -2.43 -6.14 8.07
C PRO A 96 -1.04 -6.75 8.25
N TYR A 97 -0.02 -5.97 8.51
CA TYR A 97 1.39 -6.39 8.49
C TYR A 97 2.06 -6.40 9.86
N GLY A 98 1.57 -5.60 10.80
CA GLY A 98 2.20 -5.40 12.10
C GLY A 98 1.24 -5.09 13.23
N ASP A 99 1.78 -5.09 14.45
CA ASP A 99 1.08 -4.77 15.67
C ASP A 99 0.79 -3.25 15.81
N GLU A 100 0.10 -2.86 16.87
CA GLU A 100 -0.24 -1.46 17.16
C GLU A 100 0.99 -0.55 17.37
N SER A 101 2.16 -1.15 17.64
CA SER A 101 3.42 -0.42 17.73
C SER A 101 4.14 -0.27 16.37
N GLY A 102 3.55 -0.80 15.29
CA GLY A 102 4.12 -0.79 13.94
C GLY A 102 5.22 -1.83 13.69
N ARG A 103 5.41 -2.79 14.62
CA ARG A 103 6.36 -3.89 14.42
C ARG A 103 5.69 -5.01 13.64
N ASP A 104 6.42 -5.57 12.68
CA ASP A 104 5.96 -6.71 11.90
C ASP A 104 5.57 -7.89 12.80
N TRP A 105 4.49 -8.59 12.46
CA TRP A 105 4.13 -9.83 13.12
C TRP A 105 5.21 -10.89 12.85
N PRO A 106 5.72 -11.59 13.90
CA PRO A 106 6.83 -12.52 13.76
C PRO A 106 6.49 -13.78 12.95
N ASP A 107 5.21 -14.02 12.71
CA ASP A 107 4.67 -15.13 11.93
C ASP A 107 4.09 -14.70 10.57
N ASN A 108 4.52 -13.58 10.02
CA ASN A 108 4.08 -13.11 8.70
C ASN A 108 4.41 -14.11 7.59
N ASP A 109 5.43 -14.95 7.74
CA ASP A 109 5.70 -16.05 6.83
C ASP A 109 4.56 -17.10 6.82
N ILE A 110 4.07 -17.51 7.99
CA ILE A 110 2.91 -18.40 8.13
C ILE A 110 1.64 -17.74 7.60
N ARG A 111 1.37 -16.50 7.99
CA ARG A 111 0.18 -15.73 7.61
C ARG A 111 0.05 -15.64 6.09
N PHE A 112 1.06 -15.12 5.42
CA PHE A 112 1.01 -14.91 3.98
C PHE A 112 1.36 -16.15 3.17
N GLY A 113 2.11 -17.10 3.73
CA GLY A 113 2.25 -18.45 3.19
C GLY A 113 0.89 -19.17 3.11
N ARG A 114 0.09 -19.12 4.22
CA ARG A 114 -1.26 -19.70 4.26
C ARG A 114 -2.18 -19.05 3.25
N PHE A 115 -2.14 -17.72 3.15
CA PHE A 115 -2.94 -16.96 2.20
C PHE A 115 -2.64 -17.35 0.75
N ALA A 116 -1.37 -17.37 0.36
CA ALA A 116 -0.95 -17.73 -0.98
C ALA A 116 -1.26 -19.19 -1.33
N SER A 117 -1.07 -20.12 -0.37
CA SER A 117 -1.41 -21.54 -0.54
C SER A 117 -2.92 -21.73 -0.76
N ALA A 118 -3.76 -21.08 0.04
CA ALA A 118 -5.22 -21.11 -0.12
C ALA A 118 -5.69 -20.49 -1.44
N ALA A 119 -5.03 -19.40 -1.89
CA ALA A 119 -5.32 -18.80 -3.19
C ALA A 119 -5.04 -19.78 -4.35
N ALA A 120 -3.96 -20.56 -4.28
CA ALA A 120 -3.68 -21.59 -5.27
C ALA A 120 -4.72 -22.73 -5.24
N GLU A 121 -5.20 -23.13 -4.05
CA GLU A 121 -6.27 -24.14 -3.88
C GLU A 121 -7.60 -23.63 -4.45
N LEU A 122 -7.96 -22.37 -4.17
CA LEU A 122 -9.16 -21.74 -4.71
C LEU A 122 -9.09 -21.63 -6.24
N ALA A 123 -7.95 -21.19 -6.77
CA ALA A 123 -7.74 -21.08 -8.21
C ALA A 123 -7.96 -22.43 -8.92
N ALA A 124 -7.53 -23.53 -8.30
CA ALA A 124 -7.72 -24.88 -8.82
C ALA A 124 -9.18 -25.42 -8.70
N GLY A 125 -10.08 -24.67 -8.07
CA GLY A 125 -11.48 -25.11 -7.85
C GLY A 125 -11.62 -26.19 -6.76
N THR A 126 -10.59 -26.39 -5.93
CA THR A 126 -10.66 -27.40 -4.85
C THR A 126 -11.43 -26.90 -3.63
N LEU A 127 -11.50 -25.60 -3.41
CA LEU A 127 -12.20 -24.95 -2.31
C LEU A 127 -13.64 -24.56 -2.66
N ASP A 128 -13.83 -23.84 -3.77
CA ASP A 128 -15.18 -23.60 -4.32
C ASP A 128 -15.38 -24.50 -5.54
N LYS A 129 -16.14 -25.58 -5.38
CA LYS A 129 -16.37 -26.56 -6.46
C LYS A 129 -17.15 -26.01 -7.65
N ASN A 130 -17.79 -24.86 -7.49
CA ASN A 130 -18.57 -24.20 -8.53
C ASN A 130 -17.75 -23.17 -9.32
N TRP A 131 -16.49 -22.93 -8.89
CA TRP A 131 -15.64 -21.92 -9.52
C TRP A 131 -14.16 -22.29 -9.47
N ALA A 132 -13.50 -22.17 -10.61
CA ALA A 132 -12.05 -22.27 -10.74
C ALA A 132 -11.55 -21.10 -11.60
N ALA A 133 -10.35 -20.63 -11.36
CA ALA A 133 -9.78 -19.52 -12.10
C ALA A 133 -9.16 -19.95 -13.42
N ASP A 134 -9.35 -19.14 -14.48
CA ASP A 134 -8.57 -19.23 -15.72
C ASP A 134 -7.23 -18.50 -15.58
N LEU A 135 -7.15 -17.51 -14.66
CA LEU A 135 -5.99 -16.66 -14.40
C LEU A 135 -5.94 -16.26 -12.92
N VAL A 136 -4.77 -16.30 -12.32
CA VAL A 136 -4.48 -15.70 -11.01
C VAL A 136 -3.78 -14.37 -11.20
N HIS A 137 -4.25 -13.32 -10.52
CA HIS A 137 -3.58 -12.03 -10.44
C HIS A 137 -3.17 -11.76 -8.99
N ALA A 138 -1.93 -12.05 -8.66
CA ALA A 138 -1.35 -11.82 -7.34
C ALA A 138 -0.77 -10.40 -7.23
N ASN A 139 -0.87 -9.80 -6.05
CA ASN A 139 -0.42 -8.43 -5.80
C ASN A 139 0.56 -8.37 -4.64
N ASP A 140 1.72 -7.79 -4.87
CA ASP A 140 2.84 -7.61 -3.95
C ASP A 140 3.33 -8.90 -3.26
N TRP A 141 4.28 -8.75 -2.34
CA TRP A 141 4.97 -9.87 -1.71
C TRP A 141 4.05 -10.79 -0.90
N GLN A 142 2.97 -10.28 -0.36
CA GLN A 142 2.04 -11.03 0.46
C GLN A 142 1.27 -12.11 -0.33
N ALA A 143 1.02 -11.86 -1.60
CA ALA A 143 0.36 -12.80 -2.50
C ALA A 143 1.36 -13.51 -3.43
N ALA A 144 2.63 -13.10 -3.42
CA ALA A 144 3.64 -13.50 -4.40
C ALA A 144 3.94 -15.01 -4.45
N LEU A 145 3.75 -15.75 -3.36
CA LEU A 145 3.93 -17.20 -3.37
C LEU A 145 2.77 -17.97 -4.03
N THR A 146 1.65 -17.32 -4.39
CA THR A 146 0.56 -18.01 -5.09
C THR A 146 1.02 -18.68 -6.39
N PRO A 147 1.76 -18.01 -7.30
CA PRO A 147 2.36 -18.66 -8.45
C PRO A 147 3.29 -19.83 -8.13
N ALA A 148 4.06 -19.72 -7.04
CA ALA A 148 4.95 -20.78 -6.60
C ALA A 148 4.17 -22.02 -6.14
N TYR A 149 3.11 -21.85 -5.33
CA TYR A 149 2.24 -22.96 -4.93
C TYR A 149 1.51 -23.60 -6.13
N LEU A 150 1.12 -22.82 -7.14
CA LEU A 150 0.59 -23.39 -8.39
C LEU A 150 1.62 -24.28 -9.06
N ALA A 151 2.86 -23.82 -9.20
CA ALA A 151 3.94 -24.58 -9.82
C ALA A 151 4.31 -25.85 -9.02
N TRP A 152 4.48 -25.74 -7.70
CA TRP A 152 4.83 -26.88 -6.84
C TRP A 152 3.76 -27.97 -6.84
N ARG A 153 2.49 -27.61 -7.01
CA ARG A 153 1.36 -28.52 -7.13
C ARG A 153 1.09 -28.96 -8.58
N GLN A 154 1.92 -28.56 -9.52
CA GLN A 154 1.79 -28.87 -10.95
C GLN A 154 0.45 -28.38 -11.58
N LEU A 155 -0.10 -27.32 -11.03
CA LEU A 155 -1.32 -26.67 -11.54
C LEU A 155 -0.96 -25.71 -12.68
N ARG A 156 -1.50 -25.96 -13.86
CA ARG A 156 -1.20 -25.17 -15.09
C ARG A 156 -2.15 -23.97 -15.23
N ILE A 157 -2.26 -23.16 -14.20
CA ILE A 157 -3.06 -21.93 -14.22
C ILE A 157 -2.10 -20.76 -14.43
N PRO A 158 -2.27 -19.97 -15.49
CA PRO A 158 -1.45 -18.79 -15.73
C PRO A 158 -1.58 -17.79 -14.57
N SER A 159 -0.50 -17.09 -14.28
CA SER A 159 -0.48 -16.11 -13.18
C SER A 159 0.22 -14.83 -13.58
N ILE A 160 -0.32 -13.70 -13.11
CA ILE A 160 0.31 -12.38 -13.14
C ILE A 160 0.68 -12.01 -11.72
N LEU A 161 1.87 -11.45 -11.53
CA LEU A 161 2.26 -10.79 -10.30
C LEU A 161 2.45 -9.30 -10.56
N THR A 162 1.69 -8.46 -9.86
CA THR A 162 1.89 -7.00 -9.88
C THR A 162 2.79 -6.59 -8.71
N ILE A 163 3.87 -5.88 -9.04
CA ILE A 163 4.80 -5.25 -8.10
C ILE A 163 4.34 -3.82 -7.90
N HIS A 164 3.80 -3.49 -6.72
CA HIS A 164 3.43 -2.11 -6.36
C HIS A 164 4.60 -1.39 -5.71
N ASN A 165 5.39 -2.10 -4.89
CA ASN A 165 6.59 -1.55 -4.28
C ASN A 165 7.66 -2.64 -4.07
N LEU A 166 8.72 -2.60 -4.89
CA LEU A 166 9.80 -3.59 -4.88
C LEU A 166 10.63 -3.58 -3.58
N ALA A 167 10.61 -2.49 -2.81
CA ALA A 167 11.35 -2.40 -1.55
C ALA A 167 10.82 -3.35 -0.48
N TYR A 168 9.56 -3.75 -0.57
CA TYR A 168 8.95 -4.72 0.34
C TYR A 168 8.98 -6.12 -0.29
N GLN A 169 9.83 -6.98 0.25
CA GLN A 169 10.12 -8.28 -0.37
C GLN A 169 9.55 -9.47 0.40
N GLY A 170 9.09 -9.28 1.65
CA GLY A 170 8.72 -10.40 2.50
C GLY A 170 9.91 -11.31 2.75
N LEU A 171 10.91 -10.79 3.48
CA LEU A 171 12.15 -11.48 3.78
C LEU A 171 12.06 -12.22 5.12
N PHE A 172 12.23 -13.54 5.08
CA PHE A 172 12.11 -14.41 6.24
C PHE A 172 13.36 -15.30 6.42
N PRO A 173 13.57 -15.84 7.62
CA PRO A 173 14.64 -16.83 7.82
C PRO A 173 14.46 -18.05 6.92
N LYS A 174 15.55 -18.75 6.60
CA LYS A 174 15.52 -19.99 5.78
C LYS A 174 14.56 -21.04 6.31
N ASP A 175 14.44 -21.14 7.64
CA ASP A 175 13.54 -22.12 8.28
C ASP A 175 12.06 -21.91 7.94
N SER A 176 11.68 -20.70 7.52
CA SER A 176 10.33 -20.41 7.03
C SER A 176 9.94 -21.28 5.83
N LEU A 177 10.92 -21.76 5.04
CA LEU A 177 10.66 -22.67 3.93
C LEU A 177 9.87 -23.91 4.40
N ARG A 178 10.37 -24.57 5.47
CA ARG A 178 9.72 -25.74 6.06
C ARG A 178 8.37 -25.37 6.68
N ARG A 179 8.30 -24.23 7.38
CA ARG A 179 7.09 -23.76 8.06
C ARG A 179 5.91 -23.55 7.11
N ILE A 180 6.17 -23.10 5.88
CA ILE A 180 5.14 -22.87 4.85
C ILE A 180 4.97 -24.06 3.89
N GLY A 181 5.63 -25.18 4.13
CA GLY A 181 5.53 -26.37 3.29
C GLY A 181 6.06 -26.20 1.88
N ALA A 182 7.01 -25.30 1.67
CA ALA A 182 7.69 -25.14 0.40
C ALA A 182 8.73 -26.26 0.19
N PRO A 183 8.98 -26.74 -1.04
CA PRO A 183 10.00 -27.75 -1.30
C PRO A 183 11.39 -27.24 -0.98
N ASP A 184 12.23 -28.06 -0.34
CA ASP A 184 13.64 -27.72 -0.05
C ASP A 184 14.41 -27.33 -1.32
N SER A 185 14.08 -27.96 -2.44
CA SER A 185 14.66 -27.66 -3.75
C SER A 185 14.34 -26.25 -4.26
N SER A 186 13.43 -25.52 -3.64
CA SER A 186 13.13 -24.13 -4.02
C SER A 186 14.07 -23.10 -3.38
N PHE A 187 14.88 -23.49 -2.39
CA PHE A 187 15.84 -22.60 -1.75
C PHE A 187 17.21 -22.62 -2.46
N HIS A 188 17.29 -21.91 -3.54
CA HIS A 188 18.52 -21.69 -4.31
C HIS A 188 18.48 -20.31 -5.00
N ILE A 189 19.62 -19.89 -5.58
CA ILE A 189 19.77 -18.54 -6.14
C ILE A 189 18.78 -18.21 -7.28
N ASP A 190 18.38 -19.21 -8.06
CA ASP A 190 17.35 -19.05 -9.10
C ASP A 190 15.93 -19.32 -8.60
N GLY A 191 15.75 -19.53 -7.29
CA GLY A 191 14.49 -19.78 -6.62
C GLY A 191 14.14 -18.70 -5.60
N LEU A 192 13.84 -19.10 -4.36
CA LEU A 192 13.37 -18.22 -3.31
C LEU A 192 14.50 -17.61 -2.46
N GLU A 193 15.73 -18.15 -2.55
CA GLU A 193 16.86 -17.68 -1.76
C GLU A 193 17.23 -16.24 -2.16
N PHE A 194 17.44 -15.38 -1.16
CA PHE A 194 17.85 -13.99 -1.33
C PHE A 194 18.75 -13.58 -0.15
N TYR A 195 20.08 -13.55 -0.39
CA TYR A 195 21.08 -13.26 0.64
C TYR A 195 20.87 -14.03 1.95
N ASP A 196 20.86 -15.36 1.82
CA ASP A 196 20.61 -16.33 2.91
C ASP A 196 19.23 -16.25 3.58
N LYS A 197 18.31 -15.46 3.04
CA LYS A 197 16.90 -15.36 3.45
C LYS A 197 15.98 -15.96 2.42
N LEU A 198 14.76 -16.23 2.82
CA LEU A 198 13.65 -16.56 1.95
C LEU A 198 12.95 -15.25 1.54
N SER A 199 12.85 -14.98 0.23
CA SER A 199 12.07 -13.83 -0.29
C SER A 199 10.79 -14.33 -0.96
N PHE A 200 9.64 -13.92 -0.42
CA PHE A 200 8.34 -14.23 -1.00
C PHE A 200 8.16 -13.55 -2.35
N LEU A 201 8.55 -12.28 -2.45
CA LEU A 201 8.46 -11.54 -3.70
C LEU A 201 9.31 -12.20 -4.79
N LYS A 202 10.56 -12.58 -4.47
CA LYS A 202 11.42 -13.28 -5.43
C LYS A 202 10.77 -14.58 -5.92
N GLY A 203 10.14 -15.34 -5.03
CA GLY A 203 9.37 -16.52 -5.42
C GLY A 203 8.31 -16.20 -6.46
N GLY A 204 7.54 -15.14 -6.25
CA GLY A 204 6.57 -14.68 -7.24
C GLY A 204 7.20 -14.23 -8.56
N LEU A 205 8.32 -13.50 -8.50
CA LEU A 205 9.07 -13.08 -9.70
C LEU A 205 9.58 -14.27 -10.51
N VAL A 206 9.96 -15.36 -9.87
CA VAL A 206 10.44 -16.58 -10.53
C VAL A 206 9.29 -17.37 -11.15
N TYR A 207 8.20 -17.60 -10.42
CA TYR A 207 7.16 -18.56 -10.78
C TYR A 207 5.97 -17.94 -11.54
N ALA A 208 5.72 -16.63 -11.49
CA ALA A 208 4.63 -16.02 -12.22
C ALA A 208 4.84 -16.11 -13.75
N SER A 209 3.76 -16.30 -14.49
CA SER A 209 3.80 -16.34 -15.96
C SER A 209 4.18 -14.97 -16.53
N HIS A 210 3.69 -13.89 -15.93
CA HIS A 210 3.99 -12.52 -16.33
C HIS A 210 4.08 -11.61 -15.13
N LEU A 211 4.93 -10.58 -15.20
CA LEU A 211 5.09 -9.56 -14.17
C LEU A 211 4.52 -8.23 -14.68
N THR A 212 3.83 -7.54 -13.81
CA THR A 212 3.41 -6.16 -14.05
C THR A 212 3.89 -5.24 -12.94
N THR A 213 3.98 -3.95 -13.22
CA THR A 213 4.24 -2.93 -12.23
C THR A 213 3.53 -1.63 -12.58
N VAL A 214 3.53 -0.68 -11.68
CA VAL A 214 2.62 0.48 -11.62
C VAL A 214 2.92 1.62 -12.61
N SER A 215 4.00 1.54 -13.40
CA SER A 215 4.25 2.47 -14.52
C SER A 215 5.30 1.93 -15.48
N ALA A 216 5.30 2.42 -16.72
CA ALA A 216 6.33 2.11 -17.72
C ALA A 216 7.73 2.60 -17.28
N THR A 217 7.79 3.72 -16.56
CA THR A 217 9.05 4.24 -15.99
C THR A 217 9.54 3.32 -14.90
N TYR A 218 8.69 2.95 -13.94
CA TYR A 218 9.06 2.07 -12.85
C TYR A 218 9.50 0.68 -13.34
N ALA A 219 8.88 0.15 -14.40
CA ALA A 219 9.33 -1.10 -15.01
C ALA A 219 10.79 -1.04 -15.53
N LYS A 220 11.27 0.12 -15.93
CA LYS A 220 12.68 0.35 -16.28
C LYS A 220 13.56 0.55 -15.05
N GLU A 221 13.13 1.36 -14.12
CA GLU A 221 13.84 1.69 -12.89
C GLU A 221 14.19 0.44 -12.07
N ILE A 222 13.23 -0.45 -11.85
CA ILE A 222 13.45 -1.69 -11.08
C ILE A 222 14.41 -2.69 -11.74
N THR A 223 14.79 -2.47 -13.00
CA THR A 223 15.85 -3.27 -13.68
C THR A 223 17.25 -2.68 -13.49
N THR A 224 17.40 -1.56 -12.80
CA THR A 224 18.69 -0.92 -12.54
C THR A 224 19.26 -1.35 -11.18
N ALA A 225 20.57 -1.29 -11.01
CA ALA A 225 21.22 -1.62 -9.73
C ALA A 225 20.84 -0.63 -8.61
N GLU A 226 20.49 0.60 -8.97
CA GLU A 226 20.11 1.65 -8.02
C GLU A 226 18.73 1.42 -7.41
N LEU A 227 17.75 0.99 -8.20
CA LEU A 227 16.35 0.89 -7.78
C LEU A 227 15.80 -0.55 -7.78
N GLY A 228 16.63 -1.54 -8.15
CA GLY A 228 16.24 -2.95 -8.26
C GLY A 228 16.25 -3.71 -6.93
N CYS A 229 16.68 -3.08 -5.82
CA CYS A 229 16.66 -3.67 -4.48
C CYS A 229 17.33 -5.07 -4.38
N GLY A 230 18.35 -5.34 -5.21
CA GLY A 230 19.04 -6.63 -5.32
C GLY A 230 18.32 -7.66 -6.19
N LEU A 231 17.18 -7.32 -6.79
CA LEU A 231 16.40 -8.17 -7.70
C LEU A 231 16.53 -7.76 -9.17
N GLU A 232 17.33 -6.72 -9.46
CA GLU A 232 17.49 -6.17 -10.81
C GLU A 232 18.01 -7.19 -11.83
N GLY A 233 18.83 -8.14 -11.40
CA GLY A 233 19.32 -9.21 -12.27
C GLY A 233 18.19 -10.08 -12.83
N LEU A 234 17.32 -10.56 -11.93
CA LEU A 234 16.14 -11.33 -12.28
C LEU A 234 15.14 -10.50 -13.11
N LEU A 235 14.89 -9.24 -12.71
CA LEU A 235 13.98 -8.35 -13.41
C LEU A 235 14.47 -8.00 -14.82
N ARG A 236 15.78 -7.87 -15.06
CA ARG A 236 16.36 -7.73 -16.39
C ARG A 236 16.11 -8.95 -17.28
N VAL A 237 16.28 -10.15 -16.73
CA VAL A 237 15.97 -11.40 -17.46
C VAL A 237 14.49 -11.43 -17.84
N ARG A 238 13.58 -11.15 -16.93
CA ARG A 238 12.14 -11.11 -17.18
C ARG A 238 11.77 -10.03 -18.21
N SER A 239 12.39 -8.85 -18.13
CA SER A 239 12.19 -7.75 -19.08
C SER A 239 12.68 -8.12 -20.48
N ALA A 240 13.88 -8.71 -20.60
CA ALA A 240 14.43 -9.16 -21.88
C ALA A 240 13.57 -10.26 -22.53
N ALA A 241 12.92 -11.09 -21.73
CA ALA A 241 11.95 -12.10 -22.19
C ALA A 241 10.54 -11.52 -22.48
N HIS A 242 10.36 -10.20 -22.46
CA HIS A 242 9.04 -9.52 -22.59
C HIS A 242 8.01 -9.99 -21.55
N GLN A 243 8.46 -10.35 -20.37
CA GLN A 243 7.62 -10.82 -19.26
C GLN A 243 7.51 -9.81 -18.12
N LEU A 244 7.87 -8.55 -18.33
CA LEU A 244 7.68 -7.44 -17.40
C LEU A 244 7.04 -6.27 -18.15
N THR A 245 5.88 -5.82 -17.68
CA THR A 245 5.13 -4.72 -18.28
C THR A 245 4.79 -3.66 -17.23
N GLY A 246 5.10 -2.41 -17.50
CA GLY A 246 4.66 -1.27 -16.68
C GLY A 246 3.29 -0.76 -17.14
N ILE A 247 2.32 -0.76 -16.24
CA ILE A 247 0.95 -0.29 -16.48
C ILE A 247 0.66 0.84 -15.49
N LEU A 248 0.39 2.03 -16.00
CA LEU A 248 0.08 3.18 -15.15
C LEU A 248 -1.26 2.97 -14.44
N ASN A 249 -1.27 3.14 -13.12
CA ASN A 249 -2.50 3.11 -12.35
C ASN A 249 -3.45 4.23 -12.82
N GLY A 250 -4.73 3.89 -12.98
CA GLY A 250 -5.78 4.86 -13.19
C GLY A 250 -6.12 5.60 -11.90
N ILE A 251 -6.85 6.71 -12.04
CA ILE A 251 -7.51 7.42 -10.95
C ILE A 251 -9.02 7.25 -11.11
N ASP A 252 -9.72 7.06 -9.99
CA ASP A 252 -11.18 6.93 -9.99
C ASP A 252 -11.86 8.29 -9.81
N GLU A 253 -13.20 8.29 -9.85
CA GLU A 253 -14.02 9.50 -9.76
C GLU A 253 -13.88 10.23 -8.41
N SER A 254 -13.41 9.57 -7.34
CA SER A 254 -13.19 10.21 -6.03
C SER A 254 -12.11 11.30 -6.08
N TRP A 255 -11.20 11.22 -7.06
CA TRP A 255 -10.17 12.21 -7.32
C TRP A 255 -10.64 13.37 -8.20
N ASP A 256 -11.88 13.32 -8.72
CA ASP A 256 -12.42 14.42 -9.51
C ASP A 256 -12.91 15.54 -8.60
N PRO A 257 -12.27 16.72 -8.63
CA PRO A 257 -12.65 17.84 -7.75
C PRO A 257 -14.04 18.42 -8.02
N ARG A 258 -14.70 18.02 -9.11
CA ARG A 258 -16.10 18.40 -9.39
C ARG A 258 -17.08 17.61 -8.53
N HIS A 259 -16.70 16.41 -8.06
CA HIS A 259 -17.56 15.46 -7.35
C HIS A 259 -17.07 15.13 -5.93
N CYS A 260 -15.92 15.67 -5.52
CA CYS A 260 -15.34 15.42 -4.21
C CYS A 260 -16.11 16.17 -3.11
N ALA A 261 -16.83 15.43 -2.28
CA ALA A 261 -17.66 16.01 -1.21
C ALA A 261 -16.87 16.67 -0.07
N GLN A 262 -15.59 16.39 0.06
CA GLN A 262 -14.71 16.96 1.08
C GLN A 262 -14.21 18.36 0.74
N LEU A 263 -14.37 18.81 -0.51
CA LEU A 263 -13.96 20.15 -0.90
C LEU A 263 -14.95 21.21 -0.40
N ALA A 264 -14.42 22.35 0.05
CA ALA A 264 -15.23 23.50 0.43
C ALA A 264 -16.02 24.06 -0.77
N GLN A 265 -15.44 23.96 -1.95
CA GLN A 265 -16.08 24.31 -3.22
C GLN A 265 -15.63 23.35 -4.32
N PRO A 266 -16.55 22.61 -4.99
CA PRO A 266 -16.20 21.88 -6.20
C PRO A 266 -15.61 22.80 -7.28
N PHE A 267 -14.67 22.28 -8.06
CA PHE A 267 -14.05 23.04 -9.16
C PHE A 267 -13.65 22.12 -10.32
N GLY A 268 -13.50 22.69 -11.51
CA GLY A 268 -13.02 21.98 -12.70
C GLY A 268 -11.74 22.60 -13.26
N ALA A 269 -11.25 22.06 -14.35
CA ALA A 269 -10.10 22.61 -15.06
C ALA A 269 -10.39 24.05 -15.50
N GLY A 270 -9.49 24.98 -15.18
CA GLY A 270 -9.63 26.41 -15.48
C GLY A 270 -10.47 27.22 -14.48
N ASP A 271 -11.13 26.58 -13.51
CA ASP A 271 -11.84 27.29 -12.44
C ASP A 271 -10.89 27.67 -11.29
N TRP A 272 -10.11 28.72 -11.51
CA TRP A 272 -9.18 29.24 -10.50
C TRP A 272 -9.88 29.83 -9.27
N LYS A 273 -11.14 30.31 -9.40
CA LYS A 273 -11.89 30.82 -8.24
C LYS A 273 -12.28 29.71 -7.28
N GLY A 274 -12.79 28.60 -7.79
CA GLY A 274 -13.07 27.41 -6.99
C GLY A 274 -11.80 26.85 -6.35
N LYS A 275 -10.70 26.80 -7.10
CA LYS A 275 -9.40 26.36 -6.55
C LYS A 275 -8.93 27.27 -5.42
N GLN A 276 -9.05 28.61 -5.58
CA GLN A 276 -8.67 29.59 -4.55
C GLN A 276 -9.55 29.46 -3.29
N ALA A 277 -10.86 29.26 -3.45
CA ALA A 277 -11.76 29.07 -2.31
C ALA A 277 -11.34 27.87 -1.44
N ASN A 278 -10.88 26.79 -2.07
CA ASN A 278 -10.32 25.64 -1.34
C ASN A 278 -8.98 25.97 -0.67
N ALA A 279 -8.11 26.74 -1.33
CA ALA A 279 -6.86 27.18 -0.71
C ALA A 279 -7.14 28.04 0.55
N ASP A 280 -8.10 28.96 0.46
CA ASP A 280 -8.50 29.80 1.59
C ASP A 280 -9.17 28.98 2.71
N TYR A 281 -9.89 27.93 2.36
CA TYR A 281 -10.42 26.97 3.33
C TYR A 281 -9.28 26.24 4.07
N VAL A 282 -8.29 25.70 3.35
CA VAL A 282 -7.12 25.04 3.95
C VAL A 282 -6.37 26.02 4.87
N ARG A 283 -6.14 27.27 4.43
CA ARG A 283 -5.51 28.30 5.28
C ARG A 283 -6.25 28.48 6.61
N ARG A 284 -7.57 28.58 6.57
CA ARG A 284 -8.38 28.74 7.79
C ARG A 284 -8.31 27.50 8.69
N GLN A 285 -8.39 26.29 8.11
CA GLN A 285 -8.36 25.04 8.88
C GLN A 285 -7.02 24.87 9.61
N PHE A 286 -5.94 25.22 8.96
CA PHE A 286 -4.60 25.08 9.51
C PHE A 286 -4.03 26.36 10.15
N GLY A 287 -4.84 27.41 10.34
CA GLY A 287 -4.39 28.65 10.99
C GLY A 287 -3.27 29.38 10.25
N LEU A 288 -3.10 29.14 8.93
CA LEU A 288 -2.07 29.81 8.14
C LEU A 288 -2.37 31.30 7.93
N ALA A 289 -1.31 32.09 7.82
CA ALA A 289 -1.43 33.51 7.45
C ALA A 289 -2.13 33.68 6.10
N VAL A 290 -2.81 34.81 5.92
CA VAL A 290 -3.37 35.19 4.61
C VAL A 290 -2.22 35.42 3.62
N SER A 291 -2.18 34.67 2.55
CA SER A 291 -1.17 34.79 1.50
C SER A 291 -1.80 34.61 0.12
N ARG A 292 -1.22 35.26 -0.89
CA ARG A 292 -1.51 35.00 -2.31
C ARG A 292 -0.59 33.94 -2.91
N GLY A 293 0.43 33.51 -2.18
CA GLY A 293 1.35 32.46 -2.59
C GLY A 293 0.70 31.06 -2.63
N PRO A 294 1.35 30.09 -3.24
CA PRO A 294 0.86 28.73 -3.33
C PRO A 294 0.91 28.04 -1.96
N ILE A 295 0.01 27.06 -1.77
CA ILE A 295 0.10 26.09 -0.68
C ILE A 295 0.69 24.80 -1.24
N PHE A 296 1.76 24.31 -0.63
CA PHE A 296 2.35 23.01 -0.89
C PHE A 296 1.85 22.02 0.18
N GLY A 297 1.22 20.94 -0.24
CA GLY A 297 0.72 19.90 0.66
C GLY A 297 1.54 18.61 0.52
N LEU A 298 2.06 18.07 1.62
CA LEU A 298 2.63 16.74 1.70
C LEU A 298 1.76 15.89 2.62
N VAL A 299 1.06 14.92 2.05
CA VAL A 299 0.24 13.95 2.80
C VAL A 299 0.80 12.56 2.51
N ALA A 300 1.63 12.03 3.42
CA ALA A 300 2.32 10.76 3.21
C ALA A 300 2.85 10.19 4.53
N ARG A 301 3.24 8.91 4.51
CA ARG A 301 4.14 8.39 5.55
C ARG A 301 5.45 9.16 5.50
N LEU A 302 5.95 9.60 6.65
CA LEU A 302 7.19 10.38 6.76
C LEU A 302 8.40 9.44 6.75
N VAL A 303 8.72 8.94 5.58
CA VAL A 303 9.85 8.04 5.31
C VAL A 303 10.67 8.59 4.15
N HIS A 304 11.96 8.26 4.11
CA HIS A 304 12.89 8.77 3.08
C HIS A 304 12.38 8.52 1.65
N GLN A 305 11.76 7.37 1.38
CA GLN A 305 11.18 7.02 0.08
C GLN A 305 10.14 8.04 -0.43
N LYS A 306 9.53 8.85 0.45
CA LYS A 306 8.52 9.86 0.10
C LYS A 306 9.13 11.23 -0.22
N GLY A 307 10.45 11.37 -0.18
CA GLY A 307 11.15 12.59 -0.54
C GLY A 307 10.93 13.74 0.45
N VAL A 308 10.71 13.46 1.73
CA VAL A 308 10.50 14.48 2.76
C VAL A 308 11.74 15.38 2.91
N ASP A 309 12.92 14.84 2.69
CA ASP A 309 14.18 15.55 2.63
C ASP A 309 14.22 16.65 1.55
N LEU A 310 13.52 16.44 0.44
CA LEU A 310 13.37 17.45 -0.62
C LEU A 310 12.52 18.64 -0.13
N VAL A 311 11.46 18.37 0.64
CA VAL A 311 10.63 19.43 1.26
C VAL A 311 11.47 20.25 2.22
N LEU A 312 12.25 19.59 3.09
CA LEU A 312 13.16 20.25 4.04
C LEU A 312 14.18 21.14 3.34
N SER A 313 14.70 20.67 2.21
CA SER A 313 15.70 21.41 1.42
C SER A 313 15.12 22.65 0.72
N ALA A 314 13.85 22.58 0.27
CA ALA A 314 13.18 23.64 -0.46
C ALA A 314 12.39 24.62 0.45
N ALA A 315 12.14 24.26 1.72
CA ALA A 315 11.23 24.98 2.59
C ALA A 315 11.56 26.47 2.74
N ASP A 316 12.83 26.81 2.99
CA ASP A 316 13.27 28.18 3.19
C ASP A 316 13.05 29.05 1.93
N GLU A 317 13.18 28.49 0.72
CA GLU A 317 12.95 29.19 -0.54
C GLU A 317 11.46 29.38 -0.81
N ILE A 318 10.69 28.33 -0.64
CA ILE A 318 9.20 28.37 -0.81
C ILE A 318 8.59 29.45 0.08
N ILE A 319 9.00 29.52 1.35
CA ILE A 319 8.42 30.45 2.32
C ILE A 319 8.87 31.89 2.04
N ARG A 320 10.14 32.10 1.73
CA ARG A 320 10.67 33.43 1.34
C ARG A 320 9.93 34.03 0.13
N ASP A 321 9.49 33.15 -0.80
CA ASP A 321 8.73 33.56 -1.99
C ASP A 321 7.20 33.67 -1.73
N GLY A 322 6.79 33.65 -0.44
CA GLY A 322 5.40 33.81 -0.01
C GLY A 322 4.56 32.53 -0.10
N GLY A 323 5.17 31.38 -0.39
CA GLY A 323 4.50 30.08 -0.34
C GLY A 323 4.29 29.61 1.09
N GLN A 324 3.43 28.62 1.23
CA GLN A 324 3.09 28.00 2.52
C GLN A 324 3.19 26.47 2.38
N ILE A 325 3.59 25.78 3.42
CA ILE A 325 3.76 24.31 3.41
C ILE A 325 2.91 23.72 4.52
N VAL A 326 2.14 22.68 4.17
CA VAL A 326 1.38 21.84 5.11
C VAL A 326 1.88 20.41 4.98
N VAL A 327 2.36 19.82 6.06
CA VAL A 327 2.79 18.43 6.10
C VAL A 327 1.87 17.66 7.03
N THR A 328 1.37 16.53 6.58
CA THR A 328 0.46 15.67 7.34
C THR A 328 0.92 14.22 7.18
N GLY A 329 1.16 13.55 8.30
CA GLY A 329 1.59 12.14 8.32
C GLY A 329 2.47 11.82 9.51
N SER A 330 2.81 10.55 9.66
CA SER A 330 3.74 10.04 10.67
C SER A 330 4.73 9.07 10.04
N GLY A 331 5.85 8.80 10.71
CA GLY A 331 6.86 7.88 10.16
C GLY A 331 8.13 7.77 10.99
N GLU A 332 9.27 8.02 10.36
CA GLU A 332 10.58 7.92 11.00
C GLU A 332 10.81 9.09 11.96
N PRO A 333 11.10 8.84 13.26
CA PRO A 333 11.27 9.90 14.25
C PRO A 333 12.28 10.98 13.85
N ALA A 334 13.38 10.58 13.20
CA ALA A 334 14.40 11.52 12.75
C ALA A 334 13.88 12.50 11.68
N ILE A 335 12.94 12.07 10.83
CA ILE A 335 12.31 12.91 9.81
C ILE A 335 11.29 13.85 10.47
N GLU A 336 10.51 13.35 11.43
CA GLU A 336 9.56 14.15 12.21
C GLU A 336 10.28 15.25 12.97
N ASP A 337 11.36 14.92 13.69
CA ASP A 337 12.20 15.89 14.39
C ASP A 337 12.79 16.95 13.46
N ALA A 338 13.24 16.54 12.28
CA ALA A 338 13.79 17.47 11.29
C ALA A 338 12.74 18.46 10.74
N LEU A 339 11.49 18.00 10.54
CA LEU A 339 10.37 18.86 10.15
C LEU A 339 10.02 19.86 11.24
N VAL A 340 9.94 19.41 12.51
CA VAL A 340 9.70 20.28 13.69
C VAL A 340 10.80 21.34 13.82
N ALA A 341 12.06 20.95 13.65
CA ALA A 341 13.19 21.88 13.68
C ALA A 341 13.13 22.91 12.54
N ALA A 342 12.73 22.48 11.33
CA ALA A 342 12.55 23.39 10.19
C ALA A 342 11.41 24.39 10.45
N HIS A 343 10.28 23.93 10.99
CA HIS A 343 9.16 24.79 11.36
C HIS A 343 9.59 25.85 12.37
N ARG A 344 10.27 25.48 13.47
CA ARG A 344 10.80 26.42 14.47
C ARG A 344 11.72 27.46 13.86
N ARG A 345 12.66 27.07 13.00
CA ARG A 345 13.55 28.03 12.29
C ARG A 345 12.80 29.06 11.47
N VAL A 346 11.69 28.68 10.83
CA VAL A 346 10.84 29.60 10.05
C VAL A 346 10.16 30.59 10.97
N LEU A 347 9.56 30.13 12.09
CA LEU A 347 8.91 30.97 13.09
C LEU A 347 9.90 31.95 13.71
N ASP A 348 11.09 31.51 14.12
CA ASP A 348 12.12 32.35 14.73
C ASP A 348 12.59 33.48 13.81
N ARG A 349 12.73 33.19 12.50
CA ARG A 349 13.07 34.22 11.48
C ARG A 349 11.98 35.25 11.32
N GLY A 350 10.72 34.82 11.27
CA GLY A 350 9.59 35.72 11.16
C GLY A 350 9.41 36.61 12.39
N LEU A 351 9.56 36.04 13.61
CA LEU A 351 9.56 36.81 14.85
C LEU A 351 10.71 37.82 14.91
N ALA A 352 11.90 37.44 14.47
CA ALA A 352 13.05 38.35 14.40
C ALA A 352 12.82 39.49 13.41
N ALA A 353 12.12 39.25 12.30
CA ALA A 353 11.80 40.29 11.30
C ALA A 353 10.68 41.24 11.79
N ALA A 354 9.75 40.74 12.58
CA ALA A 354 8.59 41.51 13.12
C ALA A 354 8.93 42.32 14.40
N GLY A 355 10.06 42.07 15.04
CA GLY A 355 10.48 42.79 16.25
C GLY A 355 9.62 42.53 17.49
N HIS A 356 8.93 41.42 17.56
CA HIS A 356 8.06 41.05 18.68
C HIS A 356 8.63 39.95 19.56
N ASP A 357 8.77 40.26 20.86
CA ASP A 357 9.18 39.31 21.93
C ASP A 357 8.00 38.49 22.50
N ASP A 358 6.83 38.48 21.86
CA ASP A 358 5.64 37.84 22.44
C ASP A 358 5.38 36.43 21.85
N LEU A 359 5.92 35.42 22.54
CA LEU A 359 5.71 33.99 22.25
C LEU A 359 4.33 33.45 22.71
N SER A 360 3.45 34.30 23.25
CA SER A 360 2.18 33.86 23.90
C SER A 360 1.04 33.54 22.93
N ALA A 361 1.25 33.67 21.61
CA ALA A 361 0.20 33.50 20.59
C ALA A 361 0.22 32.17 19.83
N VAL A 362 1.10 31.23 20.16
CA VAL A 362 1.09 29.86 19.58
C VAL A 362 0.37 28.97 20.59
N PRO A 363 -0.79 28.40 20.27
CA PRO A 363 -1.43 27.42 21.16
C PRO A 363 -0.50 26.22 21.37
N ASP A 364 -0.17 25.91 22.62
CA ASP A 364 0.64 24.74 23.02
C ASP A 364 0.00 23.39 22.60
N ASP A 365 -1.23 23.40 22.14
CA ASP A 365 -2.02 22.23 21.74
C ASP A 365 -1.63 21.66 20.36
N PHE A 366 -0.70 22.28 19.64
CA PHE A 366 -0.25 21.84 18.30
C PHE A 366 1.12 21.17 18.27
N VAL A 367 1.73 20.91 19.41
CA VAL A 367 3.00 20.16 19.48
C VAL A 367 2.72 18.74 20.01
N GLY A 368 2.56 17.81 19.09
CA GLY A 368 2.81 16.37 19.24
C GLY A 368 2.39 15.70 20.54
N GLY A 369 1.10 15.43 20.74
CA GLY A 369 0.66 14.36 21.62
C GLY A 369 0.79 13.01 20.91
N ARG A 370 1.58 12.08 21.46
CA ARG A 370 1.67 10.69 20.99
C ARG A 370 0.32 10.00 21.22
N GLN A 371 -0.57 9.97 20.23
CA GLN A 371 -1.61 8.93 20.02
C GLN A 371 -2.54 9.32 18.86
N HIS A 372 -2.47 8.55 17.77
CA HIS A 372 -3.53 8.25 16.78
C HIS A 372 -4.35 9.40 16.13
N GLU A 373 -3.77 10.56 15.87
CA GLU A 373 -4.38 11.54 14.97
C GLU A 373 -3.32 12.14 14.03
N VAL A 374 -3.73 12.47 12.83
CA VAL A 374 -2.91 12.99 11.75
C VAL A 374 -2.32 14.33 12.16
N ASP A 375 -1.11 14.35 12.67
CA ASP A 375 -0.43 15.58 13.07
C ASP A 375 -0.11 16.41 11.83
N ALA A 376 -0.60 17.64 11.78
CA ALA A 376 -0.30 18.59 10.72
C ALA A 376 0.81 19.54 11.20
N LEU A 377 1.93 19.54 10.49
CA LEU A 377 3.01 20.50 10.71
C LEU A 377 2.86 21.66 9.72
N LEU A 378 2.90 22.90 10.22
CA LEU A 378 2.68 24.11 9.45
C LEU A 378 3.98 24.89 9.33
N MET A 379 4.35 25.27 8.09
CA MET A 379 5.46 26.19 7.83
C MET A 379 4.93 27.41 7.08
N HIS A 380 4.95 28.56 7.71
CA HIS A 380 4.55 29.84 7.14
C HIS A 380 5.23 30.98 7.91
N GLU A 381 5.33 32.15 7.30
CA GLU A 381 5.74 33.35 8.02
C GLU A 381 4.67 33.76 9.05
N PRO A 382 5.06 34.22 10.26
CA PRO A 382 4.13 34.70 11.26
C PRO A 382 3.29 35.88 10.73
N ARG A 383 2.11 36.07 11.31
CA ARG A 383 1.25 37.22 11.00
C ARG A 383 1.85 38.48 11.61
N ASP A 384 1.95 39.55 10.81
CA ASP A 384 2.14 40.92 11.33
C ASP A 384 0.93 41.36 12.17
#